data_3ce0b3394fb1b2dc951c375c5cb6e84d
#
_entry.id   3ce0b3394fb1b2dc951c375c5cb6e84d
#
_cell.length_a   1.000
_cell.length_b   1.000
_cell.length_c   1.000
_cell.angle_alpha   90.00
_cell.angle_beta   90.00
_cell.angle_gamma   90.00
#
_symmetry.space_group_name_H-M   'P 1'
#
loop_
_entity.id
_entity.type
_entity.pdbx_description
1 polymer ?
#
loop_
_entity_poly.entity_id
_entity_poly.type
_entity_poly.pdbx_seq_one_letter_code
_entity_poly.pdbx_strand_id
1 'polypeptide(L)'
;MPGLQLMDTTIRDGQQSLWATRMSLGDMLPILPKMDKVGYWAVEAWGGATFDTCLRFLDENPWERLRSIKAHMPNTDLAMLSRGQNLVGYKHYSKDIVNRFIGCAKKDGIQVFRVFDALNDIRNVVDNAEAIKACGGWFEGAISYTVSPVHTLDGFLEYAQKLKDLGADSIAIKDMAGLLTPYRTERLVKAFNAEIGLPVHVHTHYVGGMAPMNIIKAAEAGAAICDTASAPLAFGNSHPAVETIVAALQESRYDTGYDLELLFEIAEYWEEVRKRGHYNRGVSSLTHMKVYSHQIPGGMMSNLMGQLEIQKATDRLDEVIREIPRVRAEVGFPPLVTPMSQIVGTQAVFNVLTGSRWSVVSKEMKDYLCGYYGKAPGPIDPAIYQKVVGNSEVLSPDVSPASLNTTTFDELAEEIGDLAKSEEDVLMYALFPNEARTFLSKHRATEKVEFLLENESSLTKEDDYVDINQIRELVRVAEESGVGEIVVEDGGQRIAVRMPGAMPAAAPVAAAPAVAAAPQSIPNVKQSEHSLFMRFPRFLK
;
A
#
# COMPACT_ATOMS: atom_id res chain seq x y z
N MET A 1 1.88 29.76 20.74
CA MET A 1 1.32 28.48 20.30
C MET A 1 2.53 27.62 19.98
N PRO A 2 2.51 26.30 20.19
CA PRO A 2 3.59 25.46 19.70
C PRO A 2 3.70 25.63 18.19
N GLY A 3 4.91 25.46 17.62
CA GLY A 3 5.13 25.47 16.18
C GLY A 3 4.31 24.41 15.45
N LEU A 4 4.34 24.40 14.13
CA LEU A 4 3.70 23.36 13.34
C LEU A 4 4.31 21.98 13.70
N GLN A 5 3.48 20.99 13.98
CA GLN A 5 3.95 19.61 14.16
C GLN A 5 3.99 18.88 12.81
N LEU A 6 4.95 17.97 12.64
CA LEU A 6 5.07 17.17 11.43
C LEU A 6 4.92 15.69 11.75
N MET A 7 4.22 14.98 10.87
CA MET A 7 4.24 13.52 10.81
C MET A 7 5.13 13.08 9.66
N ASP A 8 6.07 12.18 9.94
CA ASP A 8 6.88 11.56 8.90
C ASP A 8 6.13 10.38 8.26
N THR A 9 6.10 10.34 6.93
CA THR A 9 5.43 9.27 6.16
C THR A 9 6.42 8.45 5.33
N THR A 10 7.72 8.65 5.52
CA THR A 10 8.80 8.06 4.71
C THR A 10 8.68 6.54 4.59
N ILE A 11 8.51 5.86 5.74
CA ILE A 11 8.52 4.39 5.82
C ILE A 11 7.16 3.73 5.52
N ARG A 12 6.11 4.51 5.26
CA ARG A 12 4.81 4.01 4.80
C ARG A 12 4.40 4.61 3.45
N ASP A 13 3.88 5.86 3.42
CA ASP A 13 3.31 6.45 2.21
C ASP A 13 4.40 6.85 1.20
N GLY A 14 5.52 7.38 1.67
CA GLY A 14 6.66 7.74 0.82
C GLY A 14 7.16 6.57 0.00
N GLN A 15 7.50 5.46 0.65
CA GLN A 15 7.96 4.26 -0.03
C GLN A 15 6.84 3.55 -0.81
N GLN A 16 5.58 3.64 -0.35
CA GLN A 16 4.45 3.13 -1.11
C GLN A 16 4.27 3.89 -2.43
N SER A 17 4.47 5.20 -2.42
CA SER A 17 4.28 6.08 -3.56
C SER A 17 5.40 6.02 -4.60
N LEU A 18 6.65 5.78 -4.17
CA LEU A 18 7.84 5.84 -5.04
C LEU A 18 8.53 4.51 -5.25
N TRP A 19 8.50 3.60 -4.27
CA TRP A 19 9.24 2.33 -4.28
C TRP A 19 8.30 1.12 -4.29
N ALA A 20 7.06 1.31 -4.69
CA ALA A 20 6.04 0.26 -4.79
C ALA A 20 5.89 -0.59 -3.52
N THR A 21 6.13 0.00 -2.34
CA THR A 21 6.10 -0.65 -1.04
C THR A 21 7.15 -1.77 -0.90
N ARG A 22 8.34 -1.62 -1.51
CA ARG A 22 9.40 -2.67 -1.54
C ARG A 22 10.53 -2.44 -0.52
N MET A 23 10.43 -1.42 0.33
CA MET A 23 11.42 -1.20 1.41
C MET A 23 11.33 -2.32 2.44
N SER A 24 12.43 -3.05 2.64
CA SER A 24 12.50 -4.13 3.61
C SER A 24 12.61 -3.62 5.06
N LEU A 25 12.28 -4.45 6.03
CA LEU A 25 12.51 -4.14 7.45
C LEU A 25 14.01 -3.93 7.72
N GLY A 26 14.88 -4.73 7.09
CA GLY A 26 16.33 -4.58 7.20
C GLY A 26 16.85 -3.22 6.72
N ASP A 27 16.20 -2.59 5.74
CA ASP A 27 16.51 -1.23 5.30
C ASP A 27 16.03 -0.16 6.30
N MET A 28 15.02 -0.45 7.11
CA MET A 28 14.46 0.51 8.07
C MET A 28 15.23 0.54 9.40
N LEU A 29 15.49 -0.62 9.98
CA LEU A 29 15.97 -0.75 11.37
C LEU A 29 17.20 0.11 11.71
N PRO A 30 18.23 0.24 10.84
CA PRO A 30 19.44 0.99 11.22
C PRO A 30 19.21 2.49 11.43
N ILE A 31 18.20 3.09 10.78
CA ILE A 31 17.96 4.54 10.84
C ILE A 31 16.89 4.94 11.86
N LEU A 32 16.01 4.00 12.25
CA LEU A 32 14.88 4.29 13.14
C LEU A 32 15.32 4.95 14.47
N PRO A 33 16.43 4.56 15.13
CA PRO A 33 16.88 5.24 16.35
C PRO A 33 17.29 6.70 16.14
N LYS A 34 17.67 7.12 14.93
CA LYS A 34 17.88 8.53 14.58
C LYS A 34 16.56 9.24 14.34
N MET A 35 15.63 8.61 13.59
CA MET A 35 14.30 9.14 13.37
C MET A 35 13.53 9.36 14.68
N ASP A 36 13.71 8.47 15.66
CA ASP A 36 13.10 8.59 17.00
C ASP A 36 13.57 9.84 17.80
N LYS A 37 14.68 10.46 17.40
CA LYS A 37 15.23 11.68 18.05
C LYS A 37 14.78 12.99 17.40
N VAL A 38 14.14 12.94 16.23
CA VAL A 38 13.74 14.15 15.50
C VAL A 38 12.65 14.93 16.25
N GLY A 39 11.78 14.21 16.97
CA GLY A 39 10.64 14.81 17.66
C GLY A 39 9.40 14.95 16.79
N TYR A 40 9.25 14.11 15.78
CA TYR A 40 8.01 14.02 15.01
C TYR A 40 6.79 13.82 15.92
N TRP A 41 5.66 14.41 15.55
CA TRP A 41 4.39 14.16 16.22
C TRP A 41 4.02 12.67 16.18
N ALA A 42 4.21 12.05 15.03
CA ALA A 42 4.13 10.62 14.83
C ALA A 42 4.93 10.22 13.57
N VAL A 43 5.20 8.93 13.42
CA VAL A 43 5.71 8.34 12.17
C VAL A 43 4.67 7.37 11.63
N GLU A 44 4.21 7.61 10.40
CA GLU A 44 3.32 6.68 9.72
C GLU A 44 4.14 5.48 9.24
N ALA A 45 4.00 4.36 9.95
CA ALA A 45 4.84 3.18 9.81
C ALA A 45 4.14 2.00 9.15
N TRP A 46 2.80 1.96 9.18
CA TRP A 46 2.04 0.77 8.87
C TRP A 46 0.69 1.06 8.20
N GLY A 47 0.00 0.01 7.71
CA GLY A 47 -1.26 0.16 7.01
C GLY A 47 -1.09 0.39 5.50
N GLY A 48 -2.13 0.87 4.83
CA GLY A 48 -2.10 1.03 3.37
C GLY A 48 -1.84 -0.29 2.65
N ALA A 49 -0.77 -0.36 1.85
CA ALA A 49 -0.33 -1.56 1.14
C ALA A 49 0.86 -2.28 1.84
N THR A 50 1.32 -1.80 2.99
CA THR A 50 2.50 -2.41 3.64
C THR A 50 2.21 -3.83 4.11
N PHE A 51 0.99 -4.11 4.56
CA PHE A 51 0.62 -5.41 5.11
C PHE A 51 0.67 -6.53 4.06
N ASP A 52 -0.04 -6.36 2.94
CA ASP A 52 -0.07 -7.36 1.87
C ASP A 52 1.26 -7.47 1.13
N THR A 53 2.02 -6.37 1.05
CA THR A 53 3.34 -6.38 0.42
C THR A 53 4.36 -7.18 1.24
N CYS A 54 4.29 -7.13 2.57
CA CYS A 54 5.11 -7.99 3.43
C CYS A 54 4.94 -9.46 3.06
N LEU A 55 3.69 -9.92 2.93
CA LEU A 55 3.37 -11.31 2.60
C LEU A 55 3.70 -11.69 1.15
N ARG A 56 3.40 -10.79 0.19
CA ARG A 56 3.50 -11.08 -1.26
C ARG A 56 4.91 -10.99 -1.82
N PHE A 57 5.72 -10.08 -1.28
CA PHE A 57 6.94 -9.66 -1.98
C PHE A 57 8.18 -9.58 -1.09
N LEU A 58 8.01 -9.38 0.20
CA LEU A 58 9.14 -9.18 1.10
C LEU A 58 9.43 -10.40 1.97
N ASP A 59 8.53 -11.36 1.99
CA ASP A 59 8.62 -12.54 2.85
C ASP A 59 8.80 -12.16 4.33
N GLU A 60 8.11 -11.11 4.75
CA GLU A 60 8.15 -10.56 6.11
C GLU A 60 6.81 -10.74 6.82
N ASN A 61 6.85 -11.07 8.12
CA ASN A 61 5.66 -11.02 8.95
C ASN A 61 5.26 -9.56 9.24
N PRO A 62 4.07 -9.09 8.80
CA PRO A 62 3.69 -7.69 8.96
C PRO A 62 3.56 -7.27 10.44
N TRP A 63 3.22 -8.16 11.35
CA TRP A 63 3.11 -7.89 12.78
C TRP A 63 4.48 -7.77 13.45
N GLU A 64 5.40 -8.67 13.12
CA GLU A 64 6.79 -8.59 13.60
C GLU A 64 7.49 -7.33 13.09
N ARG A 65 7.21 -6.97 11.83
CA ARG A 65 7.67 -5.69 11.27
C ARG A 65 7.22 -4.51 12.13
N LEU A 66 5.94 -4.46 12.51
CA LEU A 66 5.40 -3.40 13.36
C LEU A 66 6.07 -3.37 14.73
N ARG A 67 6.16 -4.51 15.41
CA ARG A 67 6.83 -4.64 16.72
C ARG A 67 8.29 -4.21 16.65
N SER A 68 9.00 -4.62 15.61
CA SER A 68 10.40 -4.26 15.41
C SER A 68 10.59 -2.76 15.21
N ILE A 69 9.72 -2.11 14.41
CA ILE A 69 9.74 -0.66 14.23
C ILE A 69 9.50 0.02 15.58
N LYS A 70 8.48 -0.38 16.35
CA LYS A 70 8.17 0.22 17.66
C LYS A 70 9.31 0.03 18.65
N ALA A 71 9.96 -1.11 18.66
CA ALA A 71 11.11 -1.38 19.54
C ALA A 71 12.32 -0.45 19.25
N HIS A 72 12.50 -0.02 17.99
CA HIS A 72 13.57 0.90 17.58
C HIS A 72 13.17 2.37 17.65
N MET A 73 11.89 2.66 17.88
CA MET A 73 11.34 4.02 18.03
C MET A 73 10.45 4.12 19.28
N PRO A 74 11.03 3.91 20.48
CA PRO A 74 10.24 3.85 21.72
C PRO A 74 9.59 5.19 22.09
N ASN A 75 10.20 6.32 21.73
CA ASN A 75 9.76 7.67 22.12
C ASN A 75 8.78 8.31 21.12
N THR A 76 8.68 7.80 19.91
CA THR A 76 7.82 8.34 18.87
C THR A 76 6.55 7.51 18.73
N ASP A 77 5.39 8.18 18.63
CA ASP A 77 4.14 7.53 18.34
C ASP A 77 4.14 6.99 16.91
N LEU A 78 3.66 5.75 16.73
CA LEU A 78 3.48 5.17 15.41
C LEU A 78 2.05 5.36 14.93
N ALA A 79 1.92 5.75 13.66
CA ALA A 79 0.65 5.91 12.98
C ALA A 79 0.44 4.82 11.93
N MET A 80 -0.82 4.48 11.69
CA MET A 80 -1.22 3.63 10.57
C MET A 80 -2.35 4.23 9.75
N LEU A 81 -2.42 3.85 8.48
CA LEU A 81 -3.53 4.16 7.60
C LEU A 81 -4.52 2.99 7.56
N SER A 82 -5.78 3.23 7.94
CA SER A 82 -6.90 2.30 7.83
C SER A 82 -7.92 2.79 6.79
N ARG A 83 -8.38 1.88 5.93
CA ARG A 83 -9.42 2.15 4.92
C ARG A 83 -10.82 1.85 5.47
N GLY A 84 -11.14 2.43 6.64
CA GLY A 84 -12.41 2.16 7.31
C GLY A 84 -12.68 0.65 7.42
N GLN A 85 -13.89 0.23 7.04
CA GLN A 85 -14.31 -1.18 7.11
C GLN A 85 -13.44 -2.15 6.29
N ASN A 86 -12.65 -1.63 5.35
CA ASN A 86 -11.70 -2.43 4.57
C ASN A 86 -10.35 -2.63 5.28
N LEU A 87 -10.11 -2.00 6.43
CA LEU A 87 -8.85 -2.06 7.16
C LEU A 87 -7.65 -1.78 6.22
N VAL A 88 -6.80 -2.77 6.00
CA VAL A 88 -5.68 -2.72 5.05
C VAL A 88 -5.98 -3.48 3.74
N GLY A 89 -7.17 -4.09 3.63
CA GLY A 89 -7.63 -4.85 2.47
C GLY A 89 -8.45 -4.03 1.47
N TYR A 90 -9.22 -4.75 0.64
CA TYR A 90 -9.97 -4.18 -0.49
C TYR A 90 -11.47 -4.52 -0.46
N LYS A 91 -11.94 -5.20 0.57
CA LYS A 91 -13.34 -5.58 0.82
C LYS A 91 -13.74 -5.20 2.25
N HIS A 92 -15.02 -5.12 2.55
CA HIS A 92 -15.49 -4.90 3.91
C HIS A 92 -15.28 -6.17 4.75
N TYR A 93 -14.73 -5.98 5.95
CA TYR A 93 -14.60 -7.03 6.96
C TYR A 93 -15.71 -6.91 8.01
N SER A 94 -16.00 -7.99 8.72
CA SER A 94 -16.97 -7.98 9.81
C SER A 94 -16.47 -7.13 10.99
N LYS A 95 -17.40 -6.69 11.83
CA LYS A 95 -17.08 -5.94 13.05
C LYS A 95 -16.13 -6.69 13.97
N ASP A 96 -16.25 -8.02 14.06
CA ASP A 96 -15.38 -8.86 14.89
C ASP A 96 -13.91 -8.77 14.39
N ILE A 97 -13.69 -8.92 13.08
CA ILE A 97 -12.36 -8.80 12.49
C ILE A 97 -11.79 -7.39 12.65
N VAL A 98 -12.63 -6.34 12.46
CA VAL A 98 -12.20 -4.95 12.66
C VAL A 98 -11.73 -4.72 14.10
N ASN A 99 -12.52 -5.15 15.09
CA ASN A 99 -12.20 -4.98 16.50
C ASN A 99 -10.89 -5.66 16.88
N ARG A 100 -10.70 -6.91 16.45
CA ARG A 100 -9.49 -7.68 16.75
C ARG A 100 -8.26 -7.10 16.07
N PHE A 101 -8.39 -6.73 14.78
CA PHE A 101 -7.28 -6.14 14.03
C PHE A 101 -6.80 -4.82 14.67
N ILE A 102 -7.72 -3.92 15.03
CA ILE A 102 -7.39 -2.66 15.69
C ILE A 102 -6.76 -2.92 17.07
N GLY A 103 -7.31 -3.88 17.83
CA GLY A 103 -6.77 -4.28 19.14
C GLY A 103 -5.33 -4.81 19.04
N CYS A 104 -5.06 -5.70 18.09
CA CYS A 104 -3.70 -6.22 17.83
C CYS A 104 -2.75 -5.11 17.37
N ALA A 105 -3.17 -4.25 16.44
CA ALA A 105 -2.35 -3.13 15.97
C ALA A 105 -1.98 -2.17 17.11
N LYS A 106 -2.94 -1.87 18.01
CA LYS A 106 -2.68 -1.06 19.20
C LYS A 106 -1.70 -1.71 20.17
N LYS A 107 -1.90 -3.00 20.44
CA LYS A 107 -1.02 -3.81 21.29
C LYS A 107 0.42 -3.82 20.77
N ASP A 108 0.59 -3.92 19.44
CA ASP A 108 1.87 -4.01 18.77
C ASP A 108 2.55 -2.65 18.51
N GLY A 109 1.94 -1.55 18.93
CA GLY A 109 2.60 -0.25 19.01
C GLY A 109 1.97 0.90 18.22
N ILE A 110 0.86 0.68 17.50
CA ILE A 110 0.14 1.79 16.84
C ILE A 110 -0.55 2.65 17.89
N GLN A 111 -0.27 3.94 17.87
CA GLN A 111 -0.94 4.93 18.70
C GLN A 111 -1.97 5.73 17.91
N VAL A 112 -1.66 6.11 16.67
CA VAL A 112 -2.50 6.96 15.82
C VAL A 112 -3.11 6.12 14.70
N PHE A 113 -4.43 6.11 14.63
CA PHE A 113 -5.19 5.42 13.58
C PHE A 113 -5.82 6.46 12.67
N ARG A 114 -5.21 6.70 11.49
CA ARG A 114 -5.81 7.50 10.43
C ARG A 114 -6.81 6.65 9.67
N VAL A 115 -8.09 6.95 9.81
CA VAL A 115 -9.18 6.19 9.21
C VAL A 115 -9.87 7.03 8.15
N PHE A 116 -9.93 6.53 6.92
CA PHE A 116 -10.67 7.14 5.83
C PHE A 116 -11.65 6.16 5.19
N ASP A 117 -12.72 6.70 4.64
CA ASP A 117 -13.55 6.00 3.66
C ASP A 117 -13.42 6.66 2.29
N ALA A 118 -13.39 5.85 1.22
CA ALA A 118 -13.19 6.35 -0.14
C ALA A 118 -14.34 7.24 -0.65
N LEU A 119 -15.55 7.05 -0.13
CA LEU A 119 -16.75 7.80 -0.50
C LEU A 119 -17.12 8.89 0.51
N ASN A 120 -16.36 9.01 1.62
CA ASN A 120 -16.73 9.77 2.80
C ASN A 120 -18.09 9.32 3.38
N ASP A 121 -18.36 8.01 3.34
CA ASP A 121 -19.54 7.42 3.95
C ASP A 121 -19.23 7.04 5.40
N ILE A 122 -19.85 7.78 6.32
CA ILE A 122 -19.59 7.61 7.74
C ILE A 122 -19.88 6.18 8.25
N ARG A 123 -20.83 5.47 7.63
CA ARG A 123 -21.20 4.09 8.00
C ARG A 123 -20.03 3.10 7.89
N ASN A 124 -19.07 3.38 7.00
CA ASN A 124 -17.88 2.57 6.81
C ASN A 124 -16.75 2.87 7.81
N VAL A 125 -16.96 3.83 8.71
CA VAL A 125 -15.97 4.28 9.70
C VAL A 125 -16.34 3.91 11.13
N VAL A 126 -17.63 3.67 11.39
CA VAL A 126 -18.19 3.47 12.75
C VAL A 126 -17.45 2.40 13.53
N ASP A 127 -17.33 1.18 12.99
CA ASP A 127 -16.70 0.07 13.71
C ASP A 127 -15.22 0.35 14.03
N ASN A 128 -14.50 1.02 13.11
CA ASN A 128 -13.13 1.45 13.38
C ASN A 128 -13.05 2.46 14.53
N ALA A 129 -13.91 3.48 14.50
CA ALA A 129 -13.96 4.51 15.55
C ALA A 129 -14.21 3.89 16.92
N GLU A 130 -15.23 3.01 17.03
CA GLU A 130 -15.56 2.30 18.26
C GLU A 130 -14.39 1.45 18.76
N ALA A 131 -13.76 0.66 17.89
CA ALA A 131 -12.63 -0.19 18.24
C ALA A 131 -11.40 0.61 18.71
N ILE A 132 -11.08 1.71 18.01
CA ILE A 132 -9.94 2.58 18.35
C ILE A 132 -10.18 3.25 19.72
N LYS A 133 -11.37 3.78 19.95
CA LYS A 133 -11.71 4.41 21.24
C LYS A 133 -11.71 3.39 22.38
N ALA A 134 -12.20 2.17 22.12
CA ALA A 134 -12.21 1.10 23.12
C ALA A 134 -10.80 0.66 23.55
N CYS A 135 -9.82 0.66 22.65
CA CYS A 135 -8.44 0.31 22.97
C CYS A 135 -7.55 1.51 23.38
N GLY A 136 -8.11 2.72 23.47
CA GLY A 136 -7.38 3.94 23.85
C GLY A 136 -6.37 4.42 22.78
N GLY A 137 -6.67 4.18 21.50
CA GLY A 137 -5.95 4.74 20.37
C GLY A 137 -6.38 6.18 20.07
N TRP A 138 -5.53 6.94 19.38
CA TRP A 138 -5.86 8.24 18.81
C TRP A 138 -6.62 8.04 17.50
N PHE A 139 -7.87 8.45 17.45
CA PHE A 139 -8.70 8.36 16.25
C PHE A 139 -8.55 9.62 15.41
N GLU A 140 -7.82 9.54 14.30
CA GLU A 140 -7.75 10.58 13.29
C GLU A 140 -8.73 10.28 12.17
N GLY A 141 -9.85 11.03 12.13
CA GLY A 141 -10.85 10.91 11.08
C GLY A 141 -10.40 11.64 9.82
N ALA A 142 -10.25 10.93 8.70
CA ALA A 142 -9.72 11.50 7.47
C ALA A 142 -10.81 11.70 6.41
N ILE A 143 -10.79 12.88 5.79
CA ILE A 143 -11.67 13.26 4.68
C ILE A 143 -10.95 12.94 3.37
N SER A 144 -11.51 12.09 2.54
CA SER A 144 -11.05 11.86 1.17
C SER A 144 -11.31 13.10 0.34
N TYR A 145 -10.30 14.01 0.29
CA TYR A 145 -10.42 15.27 -0.41
C TYR A 145 -10.37 15.09 -1.93
N THR A 146 -11.28 15.74 -2.61
CA THR A 146 -11.33 15.79 -4.07
C THR A 146 -12.05 17.04 -4.55
N VAL A 147 -12.03 17.29 -5.86
CA VAL A 147 -12.69 18.43 -6.50
C VAL A 147 -13.72 17.92 -7.51
N SER A 148 -14.96 18.32 -7.33
CA SER A 148 -16.04 18.03 -8.27
C SER A 148 -17.23 18.98 -8.02
N PRO A 149 -18.26 18.99 -8.89
CA PRO A 149 -19.46 19.79 -8.64
C PRO A 149 -20.23 19.44 -7.36
N VAL A 150 -20.04 18.22 -6.81
CA VAL A 150 -20.76 17.74 -5.62
C VAL A 150 -19.95 17.81 -4.34
N HIS A 151 -18.63 17.98 -4.42
CA HIS A 151 -17.75 18.11 -3.25
C HIS A 151 -17.59 19.58 -2.88
N THR A 152 -18.36 20.03 -1.92
CA THR A 152 -18.38 21.41 -1.44
C THR A 152 -17.70 21.54 -0.08
N LEU A 153 -17.35 22.77 0.33
CA LEU A 153 -16.84 23.04 1.66
C LEU A 153 -17.84 22.57 2.75
N ASP A 154 -19.10 22.93 2.58
CA ASP A 154 -20.17 22.56 3.53
C ASP A 154 -20.29 21.03 3.67
N GLY A 155 -20.21 20.29 2.55
CA GLY A 155 -20.22 18.83 2.58
C GLY A 155 -19.03 18.23 3.32
N PHE A 156 -17.84 18.82 3.20
CA PHE A 156 -16.67 18.40 3.97
C PHE A 156 -16.81 18.74 5.46
N LEU A 157 -17.36 19.89 5.80
CA LEU A 157 -17.64 20.27 7.19
C LEU A 157 -18.70 19.35 7.83
N GLU A 158 -19.77 19.03 7.11
CA GLU A 158 -20.78 18.08 7.57
C GLU A 158 -20.17 16.70 7.86
N TYR A 159 -19.30 16.21 6.97
CA TYR A 159 -18.62 14.93 7.20
C TYR A 159 -17.62 15.00 8.36
N ALA A 160 -16.88 16.09 8.48
CA ALA A 160 -15.97 16.31 9.61
C ALA A 160 -16.73 16.35 10.96
N GLN A 161 -17.93 16.96 10.98
CA GLN A 161 -18.77 16.95 12.18
C GLN A 161 -19.20 15.52 12.56
N LYS A 162 -19.60 14.70 11.58
CA LYS A 162 -19.92 13.29 11.82
C LYS A 162 -18.73 12.49 12.37
N LEU A 163 -17.51 12.75 11.88
CA LEU A 163 -16.29 12.15 12.43
C LEU A 163 -16.04 12.58 13.87
N LYS A 164 -16.24 13.88 14.17
CA LYS A 164 -16.14 14.41 15.53
C LYS A 164 -17.18 13.76 16.45
N ASP A 165 -18.42 13.58 15.99
CA ASP A 165 -19.50 12.95 16.75
C ASP A 165 -19.19 11.45 17.05
N LEU A 166 -18.41 10.78 16.19
CA LEU A 166 -17.85 9.45 16.45
C LEU A 166 -16.64 9.46 17.40
N GLY A 167 -16.23 10.62 17.90
CA GLY A 167 -15.14 10.77 18.85
C GLY A 167 -13.75 10.90 18.22
N ALA A 168 -13.65 11.45 17.01
CA ALA A 168 -12.36 11.78 16.42
C ALA A 168 -11.56 12.75 17.30
N ASP A 169 -10.27 12.47 17.47
CA ASP A 169 -9.34 13.30 18.23
C ASP A 169 -8.70 14.39 17.33
N SER A 170 -8.65 14.15 16.01
CA SER A 170 -8.20 15.11 14.98
C SER A 170 -8.92 14.83 13.66
N ILE A 171 -8.89 15.83 12.75
CA ILE A 171 -9.44 15.71 11.40
C ILE A 171 -8.31 15.86 10.38
N ALA A 172 -8.11 14.83 9.54
CA ALA A 172 -7.17 14.91 8.44
C ALA A 172 -7.84 15.29 7.12
N ILE A 173 -7.31 16.28 6.42
CA ILE A 173 -7.65 16.60 5.03
C ILE A 173 -6.72 15.77 4.16
N LYS A 174 -7.22 14.66 3.60
CA LYS A 174 -6.42 13.70 2.85
C LYS A 174 -6.49 13.95 1.35
N ASP A 175 -5.50 14.69 0.84
CA ASP A 175 -5.35 15.03 -0.58
C ASP A 175 -4.38 14.08 -1.29
N MET A 176 -4.86 12.88 -1.60
CA MET A 176 -4.05 11.83 -2.23
C MET A 176 -3.65 12.14 -3.68
N ALA A 177 -4.41 12.98 -4.37
CA ALA A 177 -4.15 13.35 -5.76
C ALA A 177 -3.37 14.67 -5.91
N GLY A 178 -3.06 15.37 -4.81
CA GLY A 178 -2.36 16.65 -4.84
C GLY A 178 -3.18 17.78 -5.48
N LEU A 179 -4.50 17.83 -5.22
CA LEU A 179 -5.45 18.77 -5.80
C LEU A 179 -5.60 20.06 -4.98
N LEU A 180 -5.09 20.07 -3.75
CA LEU A 180 -5.05 21.27 -2.93
C LEU A 180 -4.23 22.36 -3.62
N THR A 181 -4.72 23.58 -3.48
CA THR A 181 -3.97 24.80 -3.83
C THR A 181 -3.79 25.62 -2.56
N PRO A 182 -2.79 26.54 -2.48
CA PRO A 182 -2.51 27.28 -1.25
C PRO A 182 -3.74 27.98 -0.66
N TYR A 183 -4.53 28.65 -1.48
CA TYR A 183 -5.72 29.37 -1.01
C TYR A 183 -6.91 28.45 -0.68
N ARG A 184 -7.02 27.28 -1.31
CA ARG A 184 -8.01 26.26 -0.91
C ARG A 184 -7.64 25.66 0.42
N THR A 185 -6.35 25.35 0.64
CA THR A 185 -5.83 24.86 1.92
C THR A 185 -6.13 25.83 3.04
N GLU A 186 -5.77 27.12 2.86
CA GLU A 186 -6.06 28.17 3.82
C GLU A 186 -7.54 28.24 4.19
N ARG A 187 -8.42 28.23 3.18
CA ARG A 187 -9.88 28.31 3.38
C ARG A 187 -10.41 27.11 4.14
N LEU A 188 -9.98 25.88 3.77
CA LEU A 188 -10.42 24.65 4.43
C LEU A 188 -9.97 24.61 5.89
N VAL A 189 -8.69 24.86 6.15
CA VAL A 189 -8.14 24.81 7.51
C VAL A 189 -8.82 25.85 8.41
N LYS A 190 -9.02 27.10 7.93
CA LYS A 190 -9.74 28.13 8.69
C LYS A 190 -11.17 27.72 9.01
N ALA A 191 -11.89 27.15 8.04
CA ALA A 191 -13.27 26.70 8.25
C ALA A 191 -13.33 25.55 9.25
N PHE A 192 -12.46 24.55 9.16
CA PHE A 192 -12.43 23.44 10.11
C PHE A 192 -12.07 23.88 11.53
N ASN A 193 -11.10 24.79 11.68
CA ASN A 193 -10.77 25.34 12.99
C ASN A 193 -11.96 26.11 13.60
N ALA A 194 -12.70 26.88 12.78
CA ALA A 194 -13.81 27.68 13.26
C ALA A 194 -15.05 26.85 13.60
N GLU A 195 -15.37 25.84 12.81
CA GLU A 195 -16.65 25.13 12.91
C GLU A 195 -16.52 23.75 13.61
N ILE A 196 -15.42 23.04 13.39
CA ILE A 196 -15.20 21.73 13.98
C ILE A 196 -14.45 21.83 15.31
N GLY A 197 -13.38 22.68 15.36
CA GLY A 197 -12.64 22.94 16.60
C GLY A 197 -11.75 21.79 17.08
N LEU A 198 -11.49 20.77 16.24
CA LEU A 198 -10.48 19.73 16.46
C LEU A 198 -9.17 20.10 15.78
N PRO A 199 -8.02 19.55 16.24
CA PRO A 199 -6.75 19.70 15.52
C PRO A 199 -6.90 19.31 14.05
N VAL A 200 -6.50 20.19 13.14
CA VAL A 200 -6.53 19.93 11.69
C VAL A 200 -5.18 19.41 11.23
N HIS A 201 -5.18 18.27 10.57
CA HIS A 201 -4.02 17.63 9.96
C HIS A 201 -4.11 17.75 8.44
N VAL A 202 -3.04 18.24 7.77
CA VAL A 202 -3.03 18.38 6.31
C VAL A 202 -2.08 17.35 5.71
N HIS A 203 -2.68 16.43 4.94
CA HIS A 203 -1.99 15.43 4.14
C HIS A 203 -2.15 15.78 2.66
N THR A 204 -1.08 16.08 1.95
CA THR A 204 -1.13 16.45 0.53
C THR A 204 0.04 15.86 -0.23
N HIS A 205 -0.26 15.20 -1.36
CA HIS A 205 0.76 14.68 -2.26
C HIS A 205 1.34 15.78 -3.16
N TYR A 206 2.58 15.59 -3.61
CA TYR A 206 3.35 16.59 -4.37
C TYR A 206 2.99 16.62 -5.87
N VAL A 207 2.10 15.78 -6.35
CA VAL A 207 1.83 15.53 -7.79
C VAL A 207 1.74 16.81 -8.62
N GLY A 208 1.03 17.82 -8.14
CA GLY A 208 0.90 19.13 -8.79
C GLY A 208 2.00 20.13 -8.44
N GLY A 209 2.99 19.76 -7.64
CA GLY A 209 4.11 20.64 -7.24
C GLY A 209 3.79 21.70 -6.18
N MET A 210 2.55 21.78 -5.69
CA MET A 210 2.11 22.85 -4.77
C MET A 210 2.20 22.48 -3.29
N ALA A 211 2.53 21.23 -2.95
CA ALA A 211 2.47 20.73 -1.58
C ALA A 211 3.25 21.57 -0.56
N PRO A 212 4.50 22.06 -0.79
CA PRO A 212 5.17 22.93 0.17
C PRO A 212 4.42 24.23 0.42
N MET A 213 3.89 24.86 -0.63
CA MET A 213 3.09 26.09 -0.50
C MET A 213 1.78 25.83 0.25
N ASN A 214 1.17 24.64 0.05
CA ASN A 214 -0.02 24.24 0.78
C ASN A 214 0.27 24.11 2.28
N ILE A 215 1.41 23.52 2.67
CA ILE A 215 1.81 23.39 4.08
C ILE A 215 2.06 24.76 4.72
N ILE A 216 2.76 25.66 4.04
CA ILE A 216 2.95 27.03 4.56
C ILE A 216 1.60 27.71 4.79
N LYS A 217 0.67 27.60 3.84
CA LYS A 217 -0.68 28.14 4.00
C LYS A 217 -1.51 27.42 5.06
N ALA A 218 -1.31 26.13 5.24
CA ALA A 218 -1.93 25.36 6.33
C ALA A 218 -1.46 25.88 7.70
N ALA A 219 -0.14 26.05 7.88
CA ALA A 219 0.45 26.61 9.10
C ALA A 219 -0.10 28.02 9.40
N GLU A 220 -0.11 28.92 8.40
CA GLU A 220 -0.68 30.26 8.54
C GLU A 220 -2.17 30.25 8.91
N ALA A 221 -2.91 29.27 8.43
CA ALA A 221 -4.33 29.09 8.73
C ALA A 221 -4.61 28.39 10.08
N GLY A 222 -3.56 27.90 10.75
CA GLY A 222 -3.68 27.26 12.07
C GLY A 222 -3.85 25.75 12.01
N ALA A 223 -3.35 25.06 10.97
CA ALA A 223 -3.21 23.62 11.00
C ALA A 223 -2.29 23.20 12.16
N ALA A 224 -2.66 22.12 12.84
CA ALA A 224 -1.87 21.59 13.95
C ALA A 224 -0.74 20.68 13.46
N ILE A 225 -0.99 19.89 12.42
CA ILE A 225 -0.09 18.84 11.94
C ILE A 225 -0.07 18.85 10.40
N CYS A 226 1.09 18.52 9.80
CA CYS A 226 1.23 18.28 8.36
C CYS A 226 2.08 17.05 8.09
N ASP A 227 1.80 16.37 6.97
CA ASP A 227 2.58 15.21 6.51
C ASP A 227 3.77 15.64 5.66
N THR A 228 4.90 14.97 5.87
CA THR A 228 6.14 15.14 5.12
C THR A 228 6.82 13.78 4.91
N ALA A 229 7.81 13.72 4.02
CA ALA A 229 8.70 12.57 3.88
C ALA A 229 10.15 13.04 3.73
N SER A 230 11.13 12.20 4.07
CA SER A 230 12.54 12.49 3.83
C SER A 230 12.82 12.66 2.34
N ALA A 231 13.72 13.59 1.96
CA ALA A 231 13.94 14.03 0.60
C ALA A 231 14.11 12.92 -0.45
N PRO A 232 14.84 11.80 -0.21
CA PRO A 232 14.94 10.71 -1.18
C PRO A 232 13.62 9.99 -1.49
N LEU A 233 12.65 10.06 -0.56
CA LEU A 233 11.31 9.48 -0.68
C LEU A 233 10.21 10.55 -0.78
N ALA A 234 10.57 11.80 -1.01
CA ALA A 234 9.67 12.93 -1.21
C ALA A 234 9.46 13.23 -2.70
N PHE A 235 8.64 14.23 -2.99
CA PHE A 235 8.32 14.75 -4.32
C PHE A 235 7.52 13.80 -5.22
N GLY A 236 7.26 14.20 -6.45
CA GLY A 236 6.52 13.41 -7.43
C GLY A 236 5.17 12.93 -6.90
N ASN A 237 5.00 11.62 -6.78
CA ASN A 237 3.78 11.01 -6.24
C ASN A 237 3.74 10.91 -4.71
N SER A 238 4.81 11.33 -4.02
CA SER A 238 4.93 11.30 -2.57
C SER A 238 4.58 12.66 -1.94
N HIS A 239 5.13 12.95 -0.78
CA HIS A 239 4.89 14.15 0.02
C HIS A 239 5.96 15.22 -0.20
N PRO A 240 5.80 16.46 0.33
CA PRO A 240 6.89 17.43 0.38
C PRO A 240 8.02 16.93 1.29
N ALA A 241 9.25 17.32 0.95
CA ALA A 241 10.41 16.97 1.75
C ALA A 241 10.38 17.65 3.12
N VAL A 242 10.60 16.90 4.19
CA VAL A 242 10.63 17.40 5.56
C VAL A 242 11.69 18.48 5.72
N GLU A 243 12.87 18.28 5.13
CA GLU A 243 13.99 19.20 5.15
C GLU A 243 13.59 20.56 4.55
N THR A 244 12.83 20.54 3.44
CA THR A 244 12.32 21.76 2.80
C THR A 244 11.32 22.50 3.68
N ILE A 245 10.42 21.78 4.33
CA ILE A 245 9.38 22.39 5.17
C ILE A 245 10.00 22.96 6.44
N VAL A 246 10.89 22.22 7.08
CA VAL A 246 11.59 22.71 8.29
C VAL A 246 12.39 23.97 7.96
N ALA A 247 13.22 23.97 6.90
CA ALA A 247 13.98 25.14 6.48
C ALA A 247 13.09 26.34 6.13
N ALA A 248 11.94 26.10 5.46
CA ALA A 248 11.02 27.18 5.08
C ALA A 248 10.27 27.82 6.27
N LEU A 249 10.15 27.11 7.38
CA LEU A 249 9.45 27.57 8.59
C LEU A 249 10.39 28.17 9.65
N GLN A 250 11.72 28.00 9.50
CA GLN A 250 12.69 28.63 10.39
C GLN A 250 12.45 30.15 10.50
N GLU A 251 12.77 30.73 11.65
CA GLU A 251 12.59 32.15 11.95
C GLU A 251 11.12 32.64 11.90
N SER A 252 10.17 31.75 11.65
CA SER A 252 8.73 32.06 11.70
C SER A 252 8.12 31.65 13.04
N ARG A 253 6.92 32.14 13.33
CA ARG A 253 6.14 31.69 14.50
C ARG A 253 5.66 30.22 14.38
N TYR A 254 5.87 29.59 13.24
CA TYR A 254 5.49 28.21 12.94
C TYR A 254 6.69 27.27 12.94
N ASP A 255 7.85 27.77 13.33
CA ASP A 255 9.09 26.99 13.41
C ASP A 255 8.85 25.68 14.18
N THR A 256 9.24 24.58 13.57
CA THR A 256 9.09 23.25 14.14
C THR A 256 10.09 22.95 15.25
N GLY A 257 11.22 23.67 15.25
CA GLY A 257 12.35 23.42 16.15
C GLY A 257 13.13 22.14 15.84
N TYR A 258 12.91 21.50 14.67
CA TYR A 258 13.63 20.27 14.31
C TYR A 258 15.06 20.59 13.86
N ASP A 259 15.99 19.69 14.21
CA ASP A 259 17.39 19.77 13.81
C ASP A 259 17.57 19.37 12.34
N LEU A 260 17.91 20.34 11.49
CA LEU A 260 18.12 20.13 10.06
C LEU A 260 19.32 19.22 9.77
N GLU A 261 20.39 19.27 10.56
CA GLU A 261 21.57 18.42 10.36
C GLU A 261 21.19 16.95 10.60
N LEU A 262 20.40 16.68 11.64
CA LEU A 262 19.86 15.33 11.88
C LEU A 262 18.97 14.85 10.72
N LEU A 263 18.14 15.73 10.15
CA LEU A 263 17.31 15.41 8.98
C LEU A 263 18.16 15.14 7.74
N PHE A 264 19.25 15.87 7.52
CA PHE A 264 20.19 15.61 6.43
C PHE A 264 20.89 14.26 6.58
N GLU A 265 21.34 13.88 7.78
CA GLU A 265 21.91 12.55 8.05
C GLU A 265 20.89 11.42 7.74
N ILE A 266 19.62 11.61 8.09
CA ILE A 266 18.55 10.66 7.79
C ILE A 266 18.33 10.57 6.26
N ALA A 267 18.32 11.71 5.57
CA ALA A 267 18.17 11.76 4.13
C ALA A 267 19.36 11.10 3.39
N GLU A 268 20.57 11.29 3.86
CA GLU A 268 21.76 10.63 3.30
C GLU A 268 21.65 9.11 3.42
N TYR A 269 21.21 8.59 4.56
CA TYR A 269 20.96 7.16 4.74
C TYR A 269 19.92 6.62 3.73
N TRP A 270 18.77 7.30 3.60
CA TRP A 270 17.74 6.88 2.66
C TRP A 270 18.20 6.98 1.19
N GLU A 271 19.07 7.94 0.88
CA GLU A 271 19.68 8.03 -0.45
C GLU A 271 20.61 6.84 -0.75
N GLU A 272 21.33 6.33 0.25
CA GLU A 272 22.14 5.11 0.11
C GLU A 272 21.24 3.88 -0.07
N VAL A 273 20.16 3.74 0.71
CA VAL A 273 19.17 2.68 0.52
C VAL A 273 18.58 2.74 -0.88
N ARG A 274 18.19 3.93 -1.34
CA ARG A 274 17.67 4.15 -2.69
C ARG A 274 18.63 3.66 -3.77
N LYS A 275 19.91 4.03 -3.67
CA LYS A 275 20.95 3.62 -4.64
C LYS A 275 21.14 2.11 -4.63
N ARG A 276 21.25 1.50 -3.45
CA ARG A 276 21.42 0.05 -3.29
C ARG A 276 20.24 -0.74 -3.86
N GLY A 277 19.01 -0.28 -3.62
CA GLY A 277 17.78 -0.89 -4.11
C GLY A 277 17.41 -0.50 -5.55
N HIS A 278 18.20 0.36 -6.22
CA HIS A 278 17.90 0.90 -7.56
C HIS A 278 16.52 1.57 -7.66
N TYR A 279 16.04 2.15 -6.57
CA TYR A 279 14.73 2.78 -6.52
C TYR A 279 14.70 4.15 -7.21
N ASN A 280 13.53 4.54 -7.71
CA ASN A 280 13.32 5.81 -8.36
C ASN A 280 13.33 6.99 -7.36
N ARG A 281 13.78 8.17 -7.82
CA ARG A 281 13.58 9.43 -7.10
C ARG A 281 12.25 10.08 -7.50
N GLY A 282 11.56 10.67 -6.55
CA GLY A 282 10.38 11.47 -6.82
C GLY A 282 10.64 12.67 -7.73
N VAL A 283 11.80 13.30 -7.59
CA VAL A 283 12.22 14.46 -8.41
C VAL A 283 12.47 14.15 -9.88
N SER A 284 12.71 12.88 -10.25
CA SER A 284 12.84 12.47 -11.65
C SER A 284 11.50 12.27 -12.34
N SER A 285 10.42 12.19 -11.57
CA SER A 285 9.07 12.14 -12.09
C SER A 285 8.62 13.56 -12.44
N LEU A 286 8.25 13.78 -13.69
CA LEU A 286 7.69 15.06 -14.10
C LEU A 286 6.47 15.38 -13.25
N THR A 287 6.42 16.61 -12.74
CA THR A 287 5.22 17.13 -12.10
C THR A 287 4.09 17.16 -13.13
N HIS A 288 3.04 16.40 -12.89
CA HIS A 288 1.93 16.32 -13.82
C HIS A 288 0.87 17.38 -13.52
N MET A 289 1.09 18.62 -13.97
CA MET A 289 0.13 19.73 -13.80
C MET A 289 -1.26 19.40 -14.39
N LYS A 290 -1.34 18.48 -15.35
CA LYS A 290 -2.62 17.96 -15.87
C LYS A 290 -3.45 17.22 -14.80
N VAL A 291 -2.87 16.89 -13.64
CA VAL A 291 -3.64 16.32 -12.52
C VAL A 291 -4.82 17.20 -12.11
N TYR A 292 -4.70 18.51 -12.24
CA TYR A 292 -5.81 19.43 -11.99
C TYR A 292 -6.98 19.28 -12.98
N SER A 293 -6.75 18.67 -14.14
CA SER A 293 -7.77 18.38 -15.15
C SER A 293 -8.33 16.97 -15.00
N HIS A 294 -7.49 15.94 -14.90
CA HIS A 294 -7.95 14.54 -14.86
C HIS A 294 -8.08 13.96 -13.45
N GLN A 295 -7.45 14.57 -12.45
CA GLN A 295 -7.51 14.22 -11.02
C GLN A 295 -7.07 12.77 -10.69
N ILE A 296 -6.21 12.18 -11.54
CA ILE A 296 -5.72 10.81 -11.40
C ILE A 296 -4.50 10.82 -10.47
N PRO A 297 -4.57 10.12 -9.32
CA PRO A 297 -3.44 9.97 -8.42
C PRO A 297 -2.30 9.18 -9.05
N GLY A 298 -1.06 9.43 -8.59
CA GLY A 298 0.12 8.75 -9.13
C GLY A 298 0.08 7.22 -9.02
N GLY A 299 -0.37 6.69 -7.88
CA GLY A 299 -0.53 5.25 -7.70
C GLY A 299 -1.55 4.61 -8.65
N MET A 300 -2.62 5.34 -9.02
CA MET A 300 -3.58 4.89 -10.03
C MET A 300 -2.92 4.83 -11.41
N MET A 301 -2.07 5.80 -11.75
CA MET A 301 -1.36 5.83 -13.04
C MET A 301 -0.48 4.57 -13.23
N SER A 302 0.25 4.17 -12.20
CA SER A 302 1.08 2.97 -12.23
C SER A 302 0.25 1.69 -12.45
N ASN A 303 -0.91 1.59 -11.79
CA ASN A 303 -1.82 0.47 -11.98
C ASN A 303 -2.41 0.41 -13.40
N LEU A 304 -2.78 1.56 -13.98
CA LEU A 304 -3.27 1.64 -15.36
C LEU A 304 -2.21 1.19 -16.36
N MET A 305 -0.96 1.64 -16.18
CA MET A 305 0.17 1.19 -17.02
C MET A 305 0.31 -0.32 -16.97
N GLY A 306 0.35 -0.92 -15.77
CA GLY A 306 0.46 -2.37 -15.62
C GLY A 306 -0.70 -3.14 -16.27
N GLN A 307 -1.95 -2.65 -16.14
CA GLN A 307 -3.10 -3.26 -16.81
C GLN A 307 -2.99 -3.19 -18.34
N LEU A 308 -2.56 -2.05 -18.89
CA LEU A 308 -2.40 -1.86 -20.33
C LEU A 308 -1.21 -2.66 -20.89
N GLU A 309 -0.13 -2.84 -20.13
CA GLU A 309 1.00 -3.70 -20.49
C GLU A 309 0.58 -5.16 -20.64
N ILE A 310 -0.19 -5.70 -19.69
CA ILE A 310 -0.75 -7.06 -19.75
C ILE A 310 -1.60 -7.23 -21.03
N GLN A 311 -2.36 -6.19 -21.40
CA GLN A 311 -3.22 -6.19 -22.59
C GLN A 311 -2.48 -5.79 -23.88
N LYS A 312 -1.17 -5.48 -23.82
CA LYS A 312 -0.37 -4.97 -24.94
C LYS A 312 -0.97 -3.74 -25.64
N ALA A 313 -1.52 -2.83 -24.84
CA ALA A 313 -2.26 -1.65 -25.27
C ALA A 313 -1.78 -0.35 -24.59
N THR A 314 -0.47 -0.25 -24.28
CA THR A 314 0.14 0.91 -23.61
C THR A 314 0.03 2.20 -24.43
N ASP A 315 -0.05 2.09 -25.76
CA ASP A 315 -0.30 3.19 -26.70
C ASP A 315 -1.68 3.86 -26.51
N ARG A 316 -2.62 3.19 -25.84
CA ARG A 316 -3.96 3.70 -25.55
C ARG A 316 -4.09 4.43 -24.21
N LEU A 317 -2.99 4.62 -23.47
CA LEU A 317 -3.00 5.27 -22.16
C LEU A 317 -3.67 6.65 -22.18
N ASP A 318 -3.38 7.48 -23.18
CA ASP A 318 -3.99 8.82 -23.30
C ASP A 318 -5.51 8.79 -23.49
N GLU A 319 -6.03 7.75 -24.13
CA GLU A 319 -7.48 7.56 -24.27
C GLU A 319 -8.11 7.19 -22.92
N VAL A 320 -7.46 6.29 -22.17
CA VAL A 320 -7.91 5.89 -20.82
C VAL A 320 -7.89 7.09 -19.87
N ILE A 321 -6.83 7.90 -19.90
CA ILE A 321 -6.72 9.11 -19.06
C ILE A 321 -7.88 10.08 -19.35
N ARG A 322 -8.29 10.24 -20.62
CA ARG A 322 -9.45 11.07 -21.00
C ARG A 322 -10.79 10.46 -20.62
N GLU A 323 -10.88 9.13 -20.57
CA GLU A 323 -12.12 8.41 -20.24
C GLU A 323 -12.40 8.41 -18.72
N ILE A 324 -11.37 8.41 -17.87
CA ILE A 324 -11.52 8.36 -16.40
C ILE A 324 -12.42 9.48 -15.85
N PRO A 325 -12.22 10.78 -16.17
CA PRO A 325 -13.10 11.84 -15.65
C PRO A 325 -14.55 11.66 -16.10
N ARG A 326 -14.78 11.09 -17.28
CA ARG A 326 -16.10 10.83 -17.81
C ARG A 326 -16.80 9.69 -17.07
N VAL A 327 -16.14 8.56 -16.91
CA VAL A 327 -16.66 7.45 -16.08
C VAL A 327 -16.96 7.94 -14.67
N ARG A 328 -16.02 8.67 -14.06
CA ARG A 328 -16.17 9.22 -12.72
C ARG A 328 -17.41 10.11 -12.59
N ALA A 329 -17.68 10.97 -13.56
CA ALA A 329 -18.87 11.83 -13.56
C ALA A 329 -20.16 11.01 -13.68
N GLU A 330 -20.18 10.00 -14.54
CA GLU A 330 -21.34 9.13 -14.78
C GLU A 330 -21.73 8.27 -13.55
N VAL A 331 -20.75 7.97 -12.69
CA VAL A 331 -20.98 7.15 -11.49
C VAL A 331 -21.04 7.94 -10.17
N GLY A 332 -21.33 9.25 -10.24
CA GLY A 332 -21.60 10.08 -9.06
C GLY A 332 -20.37 10.70 -8.41
N PHE A 333 -19.29 10.91 -9.15
CA PHE A 333 -18.07 11.63 -8.74
C PHE A 333 -17.33 11.04 -7.53
N PRO A 334 -17.11 9.72 -7.42
CA PRO A 334 -16.33 9.19 -6.29
C PRO A 334 -14.93 9.81 -6.26
N PRO A 335 -14.36 10.06 -5.05
CA PRO A 335 -12.95 10.37 -4.92
C PRO A 335 -12.09 9.23 -5.50
N LEU A 336 -11.01 9.58 -6.23
CA LEU A 336 -10.12 8.57 -6.83
C LEU A 336 -9.09 8.08 -5.79
N VAL A 337 -9.56 7.53 -4.70
CA VAL A 337 -8.79 6.84 -3.67
C VAL A 337 -9.17 5.35 -3.67
N THR A 338 -8.29 4.49 -3.13
CA THR A 338 -8.55 3.04 -3.06
C THR A 338 -9.79 2.73 -2.19
N PRO A 339 -10.73 1.86 -2.63
CA PRO A 339 -10.70 1.07 -3.87
C PRO A 339 -11.28 1.78 -5.12
N MET A 340 -11.90 2.94 -4.98
CA MET A 340 -12.63 3.61 -6.07
C MET A 340 -11.74 3.99 -7.26
N SER A 341 -10.46 4.35 -7.02
CA SER A 341 -9.50 4.60 -8.10
C SER A 341 -9.31 3.39 -9.02
N GLN A 342 -9.28 2.19 -8.44
CA GLN A 342 -9.15 0.94 -9.20
C GLN A 342 -10.45 0.63 -9.96
N ILE A 343 -11.60 0.76 -9.30
CA ILE A 343 -12.92 0.48 -9.90
C ILE A 343 -13.17 1.38 -11.11
N VAL A 344 -12.98 2.69 -10.95
CA VAL A 344 -13.17 3.69 -12.03
C VAL A 344 -12.12 3.49 -13.13
N GLY A 345 -10.86 3.22 -12.75
CA GLY A 345 -9.78 2.98 -13.71
C GLY A 345 -10.02 1.75 -14.58
N THR A 346 -10.36 0.62 -13.98
CA THR A 346 -10.66 -0.62 -14.69
C THR A 346 -11.85 -0.44 -15.64
N GLN A 347 -12.90 0.27 -15.23
CA GLN A 347 -14.03 0.55 -16.11
C GLN A 347 -13.64 1.45 -17.29
N ALA A 348 -12.77 2.45 -17.07
CA ALA A 348 -12.25 3.29 -18.15
C ALA A 348 -11.42 2.47 -19.15
N VAL A 349 -10.56 1.57 -18.66
CA VAL A 349 -9.80 0.63 -19.50
C VAL A 349 -10.75 -0.23 -20.35
N PHE A 350 -11.79 -0.83 -19.74
CA PHE A 350 -12.76 -1.63 -20.49
C PHE A 350 -13.49 -0.81 -21.58
N ASN A 351 -13.94 0.40 -21.24
CA ASN A 351 -14.60 1.28 -22.22
C ASN A 351 -13.72 1.58 -23.44
N VAL A 352 -12.41 1.80 -23.20
CA VAL A 352 -11.44 2.09 -24.25
C VAL A 352 -11.11 0.84 -25.06
N LEU A 353 -10.75 -0.27 -24.41
CA LEU A 353 -10.27 -1.48 -25.11
C LEU A 353 -11.37 -2.14 -25.94
N THR A 354 -12.62 -2.14 -25.46
CA THR A 354 -13.75 -2.72 -26.21
C THR A 354 -14.26 -1.83 -27.35
N GLY A 355 -13.87 -0.54 -27.35
CA GLY A 355 -14.38 0.45 -28.31
C GLY A 355 -15.88 0.78 -28.12
N SER A 356 -16.53 0.20 -27.12
CA SER A 356 -17.95 0.40 -26.81
C SER A 356 -18.15 0.62 -25.32
N ARG A 357 -18.50 1.86 -24.96
CA ARG A 357 -18.64 2.26 -23.55
C ARG A 357 -19.72 1.44 -22.84
N TRP A 358 -19.37 0.97 -21.63
CA TRP A 358 -20.28 0.19 -20.77
C TRP A 358 -20.79 -1.11 -21.40
N SER A 359 -20.09 -1.66 -22.41
CA SER A 359 -20.38 -2.98 -22.97
C SER A 359 -19.87 -4.11 -22.08
N VAL A 360 -18.78 -3.87 -21.36
CA VAL A 360 -18.22 -4.72 -20.32
C VAL A 360 -18.17 -3.93 -19.03
N VAL A 361 -18.65 -4.51 -17.94
CA VAL A 361 -18.68 -3.89 -16.61
C VAL A 361 -18.02 -4.84 -15.62
N SER A 362 -17.11 -4.31 -14.79
CA SER A 362 -16.52 -5.12 -13.72
C SER A 362 -17.54 -5.41 -12.62
N LYS A 363 -17.32 -6.52 -11.92
CA LYS A 363 -18.17 -6.89 -10.76
C LYS A 363 -18.13 -5.76 -9.71
N GLU A 364 -16.95 -5.23 -9.42
CA GLU A 364 -16.73 -4.18 -8.43
C GLU A 364 -17.47 -2.87 -8.80
N MET A 365 -17.49 -2.51 -10.08
CA MET A 365 -18.25 -1.35 -10.56
C MET A 365 -19.76 -1.57 -10.37
N LYS A 366 -20.25 -2.77 -10.68
CA LYS A 366 -21.65 -3.13 -10.46
C LYS A 366 -22.00 -3.11 -8.98
N ASP A 367 -21.16 -3.70 -8.15
CA ASP A 367 -21.33 -3.74 -6.69
C ASP A 367 -21.35 -2.31 -6.10
N TYR A 368 -20.49 -1.42 -6.61
CA TYR A 368 -20.49 -0.01 -6.22
C TYR A 368 -21.84 0.66 -6.56
N LEU A 369 -22.31 0.49 -7.78
CA LEU A 369 -23.58 1.09 -8.23
C LEU A 369 -24.79 0.49 -7.49
N CYS A 370 -24.69 -0.75 -7.00
CA CYS A 370 -25.69 -1.39 -6.15
C CYS A 370 -25.57 -0.97 -4.67
N GLY A 371 -24.58 -0.12 -4.29
CA GLY A 371 -24.45 0.41 -2.93
C GLY A 371 -23.61 -0.42 -1.97
N TYR A 372 -22.98 -1.51 -2.42
CA TYR A 372 -22.18 -2.41 -1.57
C TYR A 372 -20.83 -1.82 -1.11
N TYR A 373 -20.40 -0.69 -1.65
CA TYR A 373 -19.22 0.06 -1.18
C TYR A 373 -19.58 1.28 -0.32
N GLY A 374 -20.86 1.66 -0.29
CA GLY A 374 -21.36 2.86 0.36
C GLY A 374 -22.18 3.74 -0.59
N LYS A 375 -22.54 4.92 -0.11
CA LYS A 375 -23.36 5.88 -0.87
C LYS A 375 -22.50 6.66 -1.85
N ALA A 376 -22.90 6.69 -3.15
CA ALA A 376 -22.26 7.55 -4.12
C ALA A 376 -22.36 9.03 -3.69
N PRO A 377 -21.27 9.83 -3.83
CA PRO A 377 -21.25 11.23 -3.40
C PRO A 377 -22.24 12.14 -4.15
N GLY A 378 -22.53 11.81 -5.41
CA GLY A 378 -23.44 12.56 -6.26
C GLY A 378 -24.38 11.67 -7.05
N PRO A 379 -25.25 12.28 -7.89
CA PRO A 379 -26.18 11.54 -8.72
C PRO A 379 -25.43 10.68 -9.75
N ILE A 380 -25.85 9.44 -9.87
CA ILE A 380 -25.40 8.51 -10.92
C ILE A 380 -26.22 8.78 -12.19
N ASP A 381 -25.59 8.71 -13.36
CA ASP A 381 -26.30 8.83 -14.65
C ASP A 381 -27.40 7.76 -14.75
N PRO A 382 -28.68 8.14 -14.94
CA PRO A 382 -29.79 7.20 -14.95
C PRO A 382 -29.68 6.13 -16.04
N ALA A 383 -29.14 6.47 -17.23
CA ALA A 383 -28.98 5.52 -18.32
C ALA A 383 -27.89 4.47 -17.99
N ILE A 384 -26.80 4.90 -17.37
CA ILE A 384 -25.74 4.00 -16.91
C ILE A 384 -26.25 3.13 -15.76
N TYR A 385 -26.94 3.73 -14.78
CA TYR A 385 -27.53 3.00 -13.67
C TYR A 385 -28.47 1.88 -14.18
N GLN A 386 -29.42 2.23 -15.07
CA GLN A 386 -30.34 1.25 -15.62
C GLN A 386 -29.61 0.15 -16.42
N LYS A 387 -28.56 0.52 -17.17
CA LYS A 387 -27.79 -0.43 -17.99
C LYS A 387 -27.00 -1.43 -17.13
N VAL A 388 -26.41 -0.97 -16.04
CA VAL A 388 -25.48 -1.78 -15.21
C VAL A 388 -26.23 -2.53 -14.10
N VAL A 389 -27.09 -1.83 -13.39
CA VAL A 389 -27.84 -2.38 -12.25
C VAL A 389 -29.05 -3.17 -12.72
N GLY A 390 -29.85 -2.59 -13.63
CA GLY A 390 -31.05 -3.26 -14.16
C GLY A 390 -31.98 -3.74 -13.06
N ASN A 391 -32.21 -5.06 -13.01
CA ASN A 391 -33.04 -5.73 -12.01
C ASN A 391 -32.20 -6.35 -10.86
N SER A 392 -30.93 -5.97 -10.70
CA SER A 392 -30.09 -6.49 -9.62
C SER A 392 -30.57 -5.99 -8.27
N GLU A 393 -30.32 -6.77 -7.25
CA GLU A 393 -30.56 -6.35 -5.87
C GLU A 393 -29.70 -5.14 -5.52
N VAL A 394 -30.29 -4.13 -4.93
CA VAL A 394 -29.64 -2.89 -4.51
C VAL A 394 -29.72 -2.80 -3.00
N LEU A 395 -28.60 -2.48 -2.36
CA LEU A 395 -28.55 -2.30 -0.93
C LEU A 395 -29.39 -1.08 -0.53
N SER A 396 -30.27 -1.26 0.46
CA SER A 396 -31.03 -0.13 1.01
C SER A 396 -30.08 0.95 1.55
N PRO A 397 -30.35 2.24 1.29
CA PRO A 397 -29.53 3.34 1.82
C PRO A 397 -29.37 3.36 3.35
N ASP A 398 -30.31 2.74 4.07
CA ASP A 398 -30.30 2.68 5.53
C ASP A 398 -29.44 1.52 6.07
N VAL A 399 -29.04 0.58 5.21
CA VAL A 399 -28.22 -0.58 5.59
C VAL A 399 -26.74 -0.24 5.40
N SER A 400 -25.94 -0.45 6.44
CA SER A 400 -24.49 -0.35 6.32
C SER A 400 -23.95 -1.51 5.47
N PRO A 401 -23.15 -1.26 4.43
CA PRO A 401 -22.52 -2.35 3.66
C PRO A 401 -21.70 -3.31 4.54
N ALA A 402 -21.11 -2.79 5.61
CA ALA A 402 -20.34 -3.55 6.60
C ALA A 402 -21.16 -4.66 7.28
N SER A 403 -22.45 -4.40 7.54
CA SER A 403 -23.32 -5.36 8.22
C SER A 403 -23.62 -6.64 7.42
N LEU A 404 -23.29 -6.64 6.13
CA LEU A 404 -23.47 -7.80 5.25
C LEU A 404 -22.41 -8.89 5.48
N ASN A 405 -21.27 -8.53 6.02
CA ASN A 405 -20.21 -9.49 6.34
C ASN A 405 -20.33 -9.89 7.82
N THR A 406 -20.78 -11.11 8.05
CA THR A 406 -20.97 -11.69 9.39
C THR A 406 -19.92 -12.73 9.74
N THR A 407 -18.88 -12.91 8.90
CA THR A 407 -17.80 -13.88 9.14
C THR A 407 -17.12 -13.58 10.47
N THR A 408 -17.07 -14.57 11.33
CA THR A 408 -16.44 -14.45 12.65
C THR A 408 -14.97 -14.85 12.61
N PHE A 409 -14.23 -14.42 13.62
CA PHE A 409 -12.85 -14.84 13.82
C PHE A 409 -12.74 -16.36 14.02
N ASP A 410 -13.66 -16.94 14.79
CA ASP A 410 -13.64 -18.38 15.12
C ASP A 410 -13.85 -19.23 13.88
N GLU A 411 -14.75 -18.85 12.95
CA GLU A 411 -14.93 -19.50 11.65
C GLU A 411 -13.64 -19.48 10.83
N LEU A 412 -12.94 -18.35 10.80
CA LEU A 412 -11.67 -18.23 10.07
C LEU A 412 -10.53 -19.01 10.74
N ALA A 413 -10.52 -19.06 12.07
CA ALA A 413 -9.56 -19.86 12.83
C ALA A 413 -9.75 -21.37 12.57
N GLU A 414 -11.00 -21.82 12.51
CA GLU A 414 -11.32 -23.20 12.13
C GLU A 414 -10.91 -23.51 10.68
N GLU A 415 -11.17 -22.57 9.75
CA GLU A 415 -10.84 -22.75 8.32
C GLU A 415 -9.34 -22.82 8.05
N ILE A 416 -8.51 -22.03 8.73
CA ILE A 416 -7.06 -22.06 8.57
C ILE A 416 -6.42 -23.21 9.35
N GLY A 417 -7.05 -23.66 10.45
CA GLY A 417 -6.65 -24.81 11.26
C GLY A 417 -5.26 -24.65 11.88
N ASP A 418 -4.53 -25.75 12.00
CA ASP A 418 -3.22 -25.84 12.68
C ASP A 418 -2.11 -24.96 12.07
N LEU A 419 -2.37 -24.37 10.90
CA LEU A 419 -1.42 -23.45 10.27
C LEU A 419 -1.31 -22.14 11.05
N ALA A 420 -2.40 -21.66 11.65
CA ALA A 420 -2.41 -20.51 12.53
C ALA A 420 -2.02 -20.90 13.97
N LYS A 421 -1.06 -20.18 14.56
CA LYS A 421 -0.63 -20.37 15.95
C LYS A 421 -0.92 -19.17 16.85
N SER A 422 -1.40 -18.08 16.24
CA SER A 422 -1.70 -16.83 16.94
C SER A 422 -2.95 -16.18 16.38
N GLU A 423 -3.53 -15.23 17.13
CA GLU A 423 -4.60 -14.36 16.65
C GLU A 423 -4.17 -13.58 15.40
N GLU A 424 -2.93 -13.15 15.35
CA GLU A 424 -2.32 -12.42 14.24
C GLU A 424 -2.27 -13.27 12.94
N ASP A 425 -1.99 -14.57 13.05
CA ASP A 425 -2.01 -15.49 11.90
C ASP A 425 -3.42 -15.62 11.30
N VAL A 426 -4.44 -15.72 12.16
CA VAL A 426 -5.83 -15.75 11.72
C VAL A 426 -6.23 -14.44 11.07
N LEU A 427 -5.79 -13.28 11.62
CA LEU A 427 -6.03 -11.97 11.02
C LEU A 427 -5.32 -11.80 9.67
N MET A 428 -4.09 -12.30 9.52
CA MET A 428 -3.43 -12.34 8.20
C MET A 428 -4.27 -13.13 7.20
N TYR A 429 -4.78 -14.29 7.61
CA TYR A 429 -5.64 -15.11 6.78
C TYR A 429 -6.98 -14.44 6.45
N ALA A 430 -7.63 -13.79 7.41
CA ALA A 430 -8.87 -13.03 7.20
C ALA A 430 -8.72 -11.97 6.10
N LEU A 431 -7.58 -11.29 6.10
CA LEU A 431 -7.29 -10.16 5.21
C LEU A 431 -6.81 -10.63 3.83
N PHE A 432 -5.90 -11.60 3.78
CA PHE A 432 -5.22 -12.08 2.57
C PHE A 432 -5.08 -13.61 2.58
N PRO A 433 -6.16 -14.36 2.33
CA PRO A 433 -6.19 -15.82 2.57
C PRO A 433 -5.09 -16.61 1.83
N ASN A 434 -4.89 -16.32 0.55
CA ASN A 434 -3.93 -17.06 -0.27
C ASN A 434 -2.48 -16.76 0.12
N GLU A 435 -2.19 -15.48 0.33
CA GLU A 435 -0.87 -14.98 0.69
C GLU A 435 -0.49 -15.45 2.10
N ALA A 436 -1.43 -15.36 3.05
CA ALA A 436 -1.22 -15.85 4.40
C ALA A 436 -0.98 -17.34 4.46
N ARG A 437 -1.77 -18.16 3.74
CA ARG A 437 -1.53 -19.62 3.66
C ARG A 437 -0.14 -19.92 3.10
N THR A 438 0.27 -19.25 2.03
CA THR A 438 1.58 -19.44 1.42
C THR A 438 2.70 -19.06 2.38
N PHE A 439 2.62 -17.88 3.00
CA PHE A 439 3.59 -17.38 3.96
C PHE A 439 3.70 -18.29 5.18
N LEU A 440 2.58 -18.60 5.85
CA LEU A 440 2.56 -19.41 7.06
C LEU A 440 3.03 -20.85 6.79
N SER A 441 2.65 -21.45 5.66
CA SER A 441 3.10 -22.79 5.31
C SER A 441 4.62 -22.86 5.16
N LYS A 442 5.22 -21.88 4.51
CA LYS A 442 6.67 -21.76 4.34
C LYS A 442 7.37 -21.63 5.69
N HIS A 443 6.94 -20.68 6.52
CA HIS A 443 7.60 -20.40 7.80
C HIS A 443 7.41 -21.53 8.82
N ARG A 444 6.23 -22.20 8.85
CA ARG A 444 6.02 -23.38 9.72
C ARG A 444 6.87 -24.56 9.32
N ALA A 445 7.13 -24.74 8.02
CA ALA A 445 8.04 -25.78 7.55
C ALA A 445 9.49 -25.52 8.03
N THR A 446 9.94 -24.27 7.97
CA THR A 446 11.27 -23.85 8.44
C THR A 446 11.42 -24.04 9.96
N GLU A 447 10.46 -23.56 10.76
CA GLU A 447 10.43 -23.76 12.23
C GLU A 447 10.50 -25.25 12.60
N LYS A 448 9.79 -26.12 11.87
CA LYS A 448 9.82 -27.56 12.13
C LYS A 448 11.18 -28.17 11.84
N VAL A 449 11.87 -27.70 10.80
CA VAL A 449 13.24 -28.17 10.48
C VAL A 449 14.23 -27.68 11.55
N GLU A 450 14.18 -26.42 11.96
CA GLU A 450 15.02 -25.89 13.03
C GLU A 450 14.81 -26.63 14.36
N PHE A 451 13.53 -26.88 14.74
CA PHE A 451 13.19 -27.64 15.94
C PHE A 451 13.74 -29.07 15.90
N LEU A 452 13.68 -29.74 14.74
CA LEU A 452 14.24 -31.10 14.59
C LEU A 452 15.77 -31.07 14.72
N LEU A 453 16.45 -30.11 14.10
CA LEU A 453 17.90 -29.94 14.19
C LEU A 453 18.37 -29.65 15.61
N GLU A 454 17.66 -28.80 16.36
CA GLU A 454 17.98 -28.48 17.76
C GLU A 454 17.77 -29.70 18.67
N ASN A 455 16.75 -30.50 18.45
CA ASN A 455 16.46 -31.69 19.27
C ASN A 455 17.36 -32.89 18.92
N GLU A 456 17.77 -33.06 17.67
CA GLU A 456 18.74 -34.09 17.28
C GLU A 456 20.13 -33.80 17.88
N SER A 457 20.53 -32.52 18.00
CA SER A 457 21.79 -32.14 18.68
C SER A 457 21.82 -32.47 20.18
N SER A 458 20.64 -32.68 20.78
CA SER A 458 20.50 -33.08 22.19
C SER A 458 20.52 -34.59 22.41
N LEU A 459 20.42 -35.42 21.36
CA LEU A 459 20.26 -36.88 21.44
C LEU A 459 21.52 -37.69 21.05
N THR A 460 22.56 -37.08 20.50
CA THR A 460 23.76 -37.84 20.08
C THR A 460 24.95 -37.65 21.00
N LYS A 461 25.24 -38.69 21.71
CA LYS A 461 26.58 -38.99 22.21
C LYS A 461 27.30 -39.89 21.19
N GLU A 462 28.46 -39.35 20.74
CA GLU A 462 29.57 -40.03 20.08
C GLU A 462 29.32 -40.83 18.77
N ASP A 463 30.04 -40.40 17.74
CA ASP A 463 30.57 -41.14 16.58
C ASP A 463 29.86 -41.06 15.19
N ASP A 464 28.96 -40.14 14.87
CA ASP A 464 28.65 -39.85 13.46
C ASP A 464 28.29 -38.36 13.29
N TYR A 465 29.29 -37.50 13.09
CA TYR A 465 29.11 -36.08 12.89
C TYR A 465 28.71 -35.74 11.43
N VAL A 466 27.45 -35.46 11.19
CA VAL A 466 27.08 -34.59 10.06
C VAL A 466 27.12 -33.15 10.55
N ASP A 467 27.95 -32.31 9.93
CA ASP A 467 28.09 -30.90 10.30
C ASP A 467 26.78 -30.14 10.02
N ILE A 468 26.11 -29.68 11.07
CA ILE A 468 24.87 -28.88 11.01
C ILE A 468 25.02 -27.67 10.09
N ASN A 469 26.22 -27.10 9.96
CA ASN A 469 26.47 -25.99 9.06
C ASN A 469 26.43 -26.42 7.58
N GLN A 470 26.81 -27.67 7.27
CA GLN A 470 26.69 -28.23 5.93
C GLN A 470 25.20 -28.47 5.56
N ILE A 471 24.39 -28.91 6.52
CA ILE A 471 22.93 -29.06 6.30
C ILE A 471 22.26 -27.68 6.06
N ARG A 472 22.59 -26.68 6.86
CA ARG A 472 22.11 -25.30 6.66
C ARG A 472 22.48 -24.73 5.30
N GLU A 473 23.70 -24.97 4.85
CA GLU A 473 24.18 -24.52 3.54
C GLU A 473 23.44 -25.24 2.41
N LEU A 474 23.15 -26.54 2.56
CA LEU A 474 22.37 -27.31 1.59
C LEU A 474 20.92 -26.83 1.51
N VAL A 475 20.29 -26.53 2.64
CA VAL A 475 18.94 -25.93 2.68
C VAL A 475 18.94 -24.58 2.00
N ARG A 476 19.90 -23.71 2.28
CA ARG A 476 20.04 -22.40 1.63
C ARG A 476 20.25 -22.52 0.12
N VAL A 477 21.09 -23.44 -0.33
CA VAL A 477 21.31 -23.70 -1.75
C VAL A 477 20.06 -24.25 -2.43
N ALA A 478 19.26 -25.09 -1.74
CA ALA A 478 17.99 -25.58 -2.25
C ALA A 478 16.97 -24.43 -2.42
N GLU A 479 16.91 -23.52 -1.47
CA GLU A 479 16.03 -22.33 -1.51
C GLU A 479 16.44 -21.34 -2.61
N GLU A 480 17.72 -21.00 -2.68
CA GLU A 480 18.25 -20.03 -3.67
C GLU A 480 18.19 -20.56 -5.11
N SER A 481 18.34 -21.87 -5.30
CA SER A 481 18.30 -22.50 -6.62
C SER A 481 16.92 -22.92 -7.10
N GLY A 482 15.91 -22.91 -6.21
CA GLY A 482 14.55 -23.36 -6.53
C GLY A 482 14.46 -24.86 -6.87
N VAL A 483 15.44 -25.67 -6.45
CA VAL A 483 15.51 -27.11 -6.72
C VAL A 483 14.68 -27.88 -5.68
N GLY A 484 13.80 -28.75 -6.14
CA GLY A 484 12.88 -29.48 -5.27
C GLY A 484 13.53 -30.56 -4.38
N GLU A 485 14.74 -31.01 -4.71
CA GLU A 485 15.50 -32.01 -3.94
C GLU A 485 17.00 -31.85 -4.22
N ILE A 486 17.80 -31.80 -3.15
CA ILE A 486 19.27 -31.89 -3.23
C ILE A 486 19.70 -33.16 -2.48
N VAL A 487 20.52 -33.97 -3.11
CA VAL A 487 21.10 -35.17 -2.52
C VAL A 487 22.62 -35.04 -2.56
N VAL A 488 23.25 -35.14 -1.39
CA VAL A 488 24.71 -35.16 -1.27
C VAL A 488 25.12 -36.53 -0.72
N GLU A 489 26.10 -37.15 -1.38
CA GLU A 489 26.71 -38.40 -0.93
C GLU A 489 28.21 -38.16 -0.72
N ASP A 490 28.66 -38.30 0.52
CA ASP A 490 30.07 -38.20 0.87
C ASP A 490 30.44 -39.25 1.94
N GLY A 491 31.54 -39.97 1.75
CA GLY A 491 32.10 -40.93 2.71
C GLY A 491 31.18 -42.05 3.15
N GLY A 492 30.15 -42.40 2.36
CA GLY A 492 29.16 -43.44 2.67
C GLY A 492 27.91 -42.89 3.40
N GLN A 493 27.86 -41.64 3.68
CA GLN A 493 26.67 -40.95 4.20
C GLN A 493 25.90 -40.28 3.05
N ARG A 494 24.57 -40.37 3.13
CA ARG A 494 23.66 -39.75 2.15
C ARG A 494 22.70 -38.82 2.84
N ILE A 495 22.81 -37.51 2.51
CA ILE A 495 21.93 -36.45 3.00
C ILE A 495 21.03 -36.03 1.87
N ALA A 496 19.70 -36.12 2.05
CA ALA A 496 18.71 -35.65 1.10
C ALA A 496 17.85 -34.55 1.72
N VAL A 497 17.93 -33.32 1.17
CA VAL A 497 17.08 -32.19 1.53
C VAL A 497 15.98 -32.05 0.50
N ARG A 498 14.71 -32.17 0.91
CA ARG A 498 13.53 -32.03 0.05
C ARG A 498 12.72 -30.81 0.46
N MET A 499 12.43 -29.96 -0.52
CA MET A 499 11.58 -28.81 -0.31
C MET A 499 10.09 -29.21 -0.29
N PRO A 500 9.25 -28.65 0.59
CA PRO A 500 7.82 -28.92 0.63
C PRO A 500 7.15 -28.53 -0.69
N GLY A 501 6.43 -29.47 -1.32
CA GLY A 501 5.70 -29.25 -2.57
C GLY A 501 6.39 -29.73 -3.85
N ALA A 502 7.61 -30.25 -3.78
CA ALA A 502 8.25 -30.90 -4.92
C ALA A 502 7.60 -32.25 -5.23
N MET A 503 7.10 -32.45 -6.45
CA MET A 503 6.68 -33.77 -6.93
C MET A 503 7.88 -34.69 -6.97
N PRO A 504 7.76 -35.98 -6.57
CA PRO A 504 8.87 -36.93 -6.67
C PRO A 504 9.31 -37.08 -8.12
N ALA A 505 10.60 -36.95 -8.38
CA ALA A 505 11.18 -37.20 -9.68
C ALA A 505 10.86 -38.67 -10.08
N ALA A 506 10.26 -38.85 -11.25
CA ALA A 506 9.94 -40.17 -11.77
C ALA A 506 11.23 -40.99 -11.89
N ALA A 507 11.23 -42.20 -11.36
CA ALA A 507 12.33 -43.15 -11.47
C ALA A 507 12.71 -43.34 -12.95
N PRO A 508 14.01 -43.50 -13.30
CA PRO A 508 14.44 -43.65 -14.67
C PRO A 508 13.87 -44.96 -15.26
N VAL A 509 13.00 -44.80 -16.25
CA VAL A 509 12.52 -45.91 -17.06
C VAL A 509 13.67 -46.38 -17.95
N ALA A 510 14.06 -47.65 -17.88
CA ALA A 510 15.08 -48.26 -18.71
C ALA A 510 14.75 -48.06 -20.19
N ALA A 511 15.73 -47.56 -20.94
CA ALA A 511 15.63 -47.25 -22.37
C ALA A 511 15.44 -48.54 -23.19
N ALA A 512 14.34 -48.59 -23.97
CA ALA A 512 14.19 -49.53 -25.05
C ALA A 512 14.98 -49.08 -26.29
N PRO A 513 15.51 -49.96 -27.14
CA PRO A 513 16.48 -49.64 -28.17
C PRO A 513 15.87 -48.83 -29.33
N ALA A 514 16.63 -47.85 -29.80
CA ALA A 514 16.29 -46.93 -30.87
C ALA A 514 16.21 -47.62 -32.25
N VAL A 515 15.10 -47.36 -32.97
CA VAL A 515 14.97 -47.61 -34.40
C VAL A 515 15.39 -46.33 -35.13
N ALA A 516 16.34 -46.50 -36.07
CA ALA A 516 16.90 -45.41 -36.86
C ALA A 516 15.87 -44.83 -37.86
N ALA A 517 15.73 -43.51 -37.89
CA ALA A 517 15.06 -42.77 -38.95
C ALA A 517 16.01 -41.81 -39.64
N ALA A 518 15.96 -41.77 -40.96
CA ALA A 518 16.83 -41.11 -41.90
C ALA A 518 16.73 -39.55 -41.85
N PRO A 519 17.72 -38.81 -42.35
CA PRO A 519 17.81 -37.37 -42.22
C PRO A 519 16.95 -36.63 -43.26
N GLN A 520 16.20 -35.62 -42.83
CA GLN A 520 15.58 -34.64 -43.71
C GLN A 520 16.38 -33.35 -43.71
N SER A 521 16.63 -32.85 -44.90
CA SER A 521 17.42 -31.68 -45.25
C SER A 521 16.78 -30.35 -44.86
N ILE A 522 17.59 -29.43 -44.31
CA ILE A 522 17.24 -28.03 -44.01
C ILE A 522 17.58 -27.15 -45.23
N PRO A 523 16.73 -26.25 -45.69
CA PRO A 523 17.09 -25.26 -46.70
C PRO A 523 17.76 -24.01 -46.06
N ASN A 524 18.92 -23.65 -46.61
CA ASN A 524 19.64 -22.41 -46.35
C ASN A 524 18.84 -21.16 -46.70
N VAL A 525 18.79 -20.19 -45.76
CA VAL A 525 18.44 -18.81 -46.07
C VAL A 525 19.67 -17.93 -45.79
N LYS A 526 20.04 -17.20 -46.81
CA LYS A 526 21.20 -16.29 -46.88
C LYS A 526 21.03 -15.09 -45.96
N GLN A 527 22.13 -14.77 -45.24
CA GLN A 527 22.39 -13.45 -44.66
C GLN A 527 22.59 -12.42 -45.78
N SER A 528 21.92 -11.26 -45.64
CA SER A 528 22.31 -10.03 -46.36
C SER A 528 22.64 -8.96 -45.32
N GLU A 529 23.93 -8.61 -45.30
CA GLU A 529 24.46 -7.41 -44.64
C GLU A 529 23.92 -6.16 -45.33
N HIS A 530 23.40 -5.21 -44.56
CA HIS A 530 23.40 -3.81 -44.95
C HIS A 530 23.64 -2.95 -43.72
N SER A 531 24.88 -2.43 -43.63
CA SER A 531 25.27 -1.34 -42.76
C SER A 531 24.69 -0.02 -43.29
N LEU A 532 24.02 0.74 -42.41
CA LEU A 532 23.74 2.15 -42.67
C LEU A 532 24.29 2.99 -41.52
N PHE A 533 25.43 3.63 -41.78
CA PHE A 533 25.96 4.75 -41.00
C PHE A 533 25.05 5.96 -41.21
N MET A 534 24.50 6.55 -40.18
CA MET A 534 24.02 7.93 -40.19
C MET A 534 24.87 8.80 -39.27
N ARG A 535 25.53 9.78 -39.91
CA ARG A 535 26.31 10.87 -39.31
C ARG A 535 25.34 11.90 -38.68
N PHE A 536 25.64 12.32 -37.46
CA PHE A 536 25.08 13.55 -36.90
C PHE A 536 25.87 14.78 -37.36
N PRO A 537 25.22 15.90 -37.69
CA PRO A 537 25.91 17.19 -37.83
C PRO A 537 26.02 17.90 -36.48
N ARG A 538 27.24 18.34 -36.16
CA ARG A 538 27.49 19.34 -35.11
C ARG A 538 26.96 20.70 -35.58
N PHE A 539 26.22 21.39 -34.72
CA PHE A 539 26.15 22.84 -34.78
C PHE A 539 26.54 23.41 -33.40
N LEU A 540 27.68 24.11 -33.42
CA LEU A 540 28.12 25.11 -32.47
C LEU A 540 27.60 26.49 -32.99
N LYS A 541 26.82 27.19 -32.19
CA LYS A 541 27.05 28.58 -31.76
C LYS A 541 25.99 28.98 -30.76
#